data_b19079a714a3887464b2c8ea3e05fb9f
#
_entry.id   b19079a714a3887464b2c8ea3e05fb9f
#
_cell.length_a   1.000
_cell.length_b   1.000
_cell.length_c   1.000
_cell.angle_alpha   90.00
_cell.angle_beta   90.00
_cell.angle_gamma   90.00
#
_symmetry.space_group_name_H-M   'P 1'
#
loop_
_entity.id
_entity.type
_entity.pdbx_description
1 polymer ?
#
loop_
_entity_poly.entity_id
_entity_poly.type
_entity_poly.pdbx_seq_one_letter_code
_entity_poly.pdbx_strand_id
1 'polypeptide(L)'
;MDRETAAARGWPAAQEEQMAVDLPEVIDRYFGAVDDGDLDAFVACFADTASVADEDRLYEGRASIRAWRQKSMDAYSYTAEPLRVTVQAGDSYQVLARVSGTFPGSPIELRYRFTLRDGLIGALDIRP
;
A
#
# COMPACT_ATOMS: atom_id res chain seq x y z
N MET A 1 -6.82 27.23 -10.11
CA MET A 1 -5.83 27.13 -9.57
C MET A 1 -5.42 26.23 -8.50
N ASP A 2 -6.32 25.59 -7.83
CA ASP A 2 -5.95 24.67 -6.81
C ASP A 2 -5.14 23.54 -7.35
N ARG A 3 -5.38 23.15 -8.59
CA ARG A 3 -4.67 22.02 -9.15
C ARG A 3 -3.20 22.29 -9.31
N GLU A 4 -2.86 23.51 -9.69
CA GLU A 4 -1.45 23.82 -9.79
C GLU A 4 -0.79 23.76 -8.45
N THR A 5 -1.48 24.18 -7.41
CA THR A 5 -0.94 24.11 -6.07
C THR A 5 -0.70 22.66 -5.66
N ALA A 6 -1.64 21.78 -5.96
CA ALA A 6 -1.48 20.38 -5.65
C ALA A 6 -0.30 19.78 -6.39
N ALA A 7 -0.13 20.15 -7.66
CA ALA A 7 0.99 19.66 -8.43
C ALA A 7 2.31 20.13 -7.84
N ALA A 8 2.35 21.33 -7.31
CA ALA A 8 3.56 21.85 -6.70
C ALA A 8 3.95 21.07 -5.46
N ARG A 9 3.03 20.38 -4.86
CA ARG A 9 3.34 19.53 -3.71
C ARG A 9 3.70 18.11 -4.11
N GLY A 10 3.91 17.88 -5.40
CA GLY A 10 4.35 16.57 -5.87
C GLY A 10 3.25 15.67 -6.40
N TRP A 11 2.01 16.12 -6.39
CA TRP A 11 0.90 15.32 -6.89
C TRP A 11 0.38 15.97 -8.17
N PRO A 12 0.32 15.22 -9.28
CA PRO A 12 -0.25 15.76 -10.51
C PRO A 12 -1.71 16.13 -10.31
N ALA A 13 -2.05 17.35 -10.65
CA ALA A 13 -3.40 17.85 -10.41
C ALA A 13 -4.45 17.01 -11.13
N ALA A 14 -4.14 16.58 -12.34
CA ALA A 14 -5.10 15.81 -13.11
C ALA A 14 -5.48 14.52 -12.42
N GLN A 15 -4.54 13.90 -11.73
CA GLN A 15 -4.81 12.66 -11.05
C GLN A 15 -5.74 12.83 -9.86
N GLU A 16 -5.68 13.98 -9.24
CA GLU A 16 -6.54 14.22 -8.08
C GLU A 16 -7.99 14.34 -8.45
N GLU A 17 -8.27 14.59 -9.71
CA GLU A 17 -9.64 14.76 -10.15
C GLU A 17 -10.28 13.48 -10.61
N GLN A 18 -9.53 12.42 -10.67
CA GLN A 18 -10.05 11.18 -11.19
C GLN A 18 -10.90 10.49 -10.14
N MET A 19 -11.94 9.83 -10.60
CA MET A 19 -12.84 9.13 -9.70
C MET A 19 -12.20 7.92 -9.08
N ALA A 20 -11.23 7.32 -9.77
CA ALA A 20 -10.57 6.12 -9.29
C ALA A 20 -9.06 6.32 -9.37
N VAL A 21 -8.34 5.74 -8.43
CA VAL A 21 -6.89 5.75 -8.42
C VAL A 21 -6.40 4.66 -9.36
N ASP A 22 -5.54 5.02 -10.31
CA ASP A 22 -5.04 4.10 -11.32
C ASP A 22 -3.77 3.44 -10.81
N LEU A 23 -3.88 2.20 -10.35
CA LEU A 23 -2.78 1.45 -9.74
C LEU A 23 -2.29 0.35 -10.65
N PRO A 24 -0.97 0.02 -10.60
CA PRO A 24 -0.51 -1.23 -11.20
C PRO A 24 -1.30 -2.41 -10.66
N GLU A 25 -1.48 -3.42 -11.49
CA GLU A 25 -2.35 -4.54 -11.16
C GLU A 25 -2.01 -5.19 -9.82
N VAL A 26 -0.72 -5.41 -9.55
CA VAL A 26 -0.33 -6.10 -8.32
C VAL A 26 -0.61 -5.25 -7.09
N ILE A 27 -0.48 -3.92 -7.20
CA ILE A 27 -0.79 -3.03 -6.08
C ILE A 27 -2.29 -3.00 -5.85
N ASP A 28 -3.07 -3.00 -6.93
CA ASP A 28 -4.52 -3.06 -6.81
C ASP A 28 -4.94 -4.36 -6.12
N ARG A 29 -4.32 -5.47 -6.47
CA ARG A 29 -4.60 -6.75 -5.82
C ARG A 29 -4.19 -6.76 -4.35
N TYR A 30 -3.11 -6.06 -4.03
CA TYR A 30 -2.69 -5.93 -2.63
C TYR A 30 -3.80 -5.29 -1.79
N PHE A 31 -4.32 -4.16 -2.24
CA PHE A 31 -5.37 -3.48 -1.48
C PHE A 31 -6.67 -4.27 -1.47
N GLY A 32 -6.99 -4.95 -2.56
CA GLY A 32 -8.16 -5.81 -2.60
C GLY A 32 -8.05 -6.96 -1.61
N ALA A 33 -6.87 -7.56 -1.50
CA ALA A 33 -6.66 -8.65 -0.55
C ALA A 33 -6.74 -8.16 0.90
N VAL A 34 -6.28 -6.93 1.16
CA VAL A 34 -6.42 -6.33 2.48
C VAL A 34 -7.91 -6.20 2.83
N ASP A 35 -8.70 -5.64 1.92
CA ASP A 35 -10.12 -5.42 2.18
C ASP A 35 -10.87 -6.73 2.34
N ASP A 36 -10.50 -7.74 1.58
CA ASP A 36 -11.18 -9.04 1.62
C ASP A 36 -10.71 -9.92 2.77
N GLY A 37 -9.62 -9.56 3.42
CA GLY A 37 -9.03 -10.40 4.46
C GLY A 37 -8.50 -11.70 3.91
N ASP A 38 -8.04 -11.71 2.66
CA ASP A 38 -7.58 -12.92 1.98
C ASP A 38 -6.06 -13.01 2.11
N LEU A 39 -5.60 -13.80 3.07
CA LEU A 39 -4.18 -13.91 3.37
C LEU A 39 -3.39 -14.51 2.22
N ASP A 40 -3.91 -15.53 1.57
CA ASP A 40 -3.20 -16.17 0.47
C ASP A 40 -3.06 -15.22 -0.71
N ALA A 41 -4.12 -14.49 -1.05
CA ALA A 41 -4.05 -13.51 -2.13
C ALA A 41 -3.08 -12.38 -1.78
N PHE A 42 -3.03 -11.99 -0.51
CA PHE A 42 -2.11 -10.97 -0.04
C PHE A 42 -0.66 -11.40 -0.25
N VAL A 43 -0.31 -12.59 0.21
CA VAL A 43 1.06 -13.10 0.11
C VAL A 43 1.45 -13.30 -1.36
N ALA A 44 0.49 -13.69 -2.19
CA ALA A 44 0.76 -13.93 -3.61
C ALA A 44 1.19 -12.66 -4.35
N CYS A 45 0.93 -11.47 -3.80
CA CYS A 45 1.37 -10.22 -4.40
C CYS A 45 2.87 -9.99 -4.28
N PHE A 46 3.55 -10.72 -3.40
CA PHE A 46 4.96 -10.47 -3.08
C PHE A 46 5.90 -11.43 -3.76
N ALA A 47 7.08 -10.92 -4.15
CA ALA A 47 8.15 -11.78 -4.65
C ALA A 47 8.68 -12.65 -3.52
N ASP A 48 9.33 -13.77 -3.87
CA ASP A 48 9.84 -14.70 -2.86
C ASP A 48 10.75 -14.04 -1.85
N THR A 49 11.56 -13.10 -2.31
CA THR A 49 12.56 -12.43 -1.46
C THR A 49 12.13 -11.03 -1.08
N ALA A 50 10.83 -10.75 -1.15
CA ALA A 50 10.31 -9.43 -0.84
C ALA A 50 10.55 -9.06 0.61
N SER A 51 10.57 -7.75 0.87
CA SER A 51 10.68 -7.23 2.23
C SER A 51 9.58 -6.21 2.50
N VAL A 52 9.15 -6.14 3.75
CA VAL A 52 8.18 -5.15 4.21
C VAL A 52 8.77 -4.45 5.42
N ALA A 53 8.78 -3.11 5.38
CA ALA A 53 9.19 -2.29 6.52
C ALA A 53 7.95 -1.62 7.09
N ASP A 54 7.67 -1.85 8.37
CA ASP A 54 6.50 -1.31 9.05
C ASP A 54 6.82 -1.12 10.53
N GLU A 55 6.53 0.05 11.05
CA GLU A 55 6.72 0.35 12.48
C GLU A 55 8.13 0.04 12.96
N ASP A 56 9.12 0.46 12.16
CA ASP A 56 10.54 0.27 12.46
C ASP A 56 10.99 -1.18 12.50
N ARG A 57 10.21 -2.08 11.91
CA ARG A 57 10.55 -3.49 11.81
C ARG A 57 10.63 -3.89 10.34
N LEU A 58 11.47 -4.87 10.08
CA LEU A 58 11.67 -5.39 8.73
C LEU A 58 11.27 -6.87 8.70
N TYR A 59 10.42 -7.19 7.74
CA TYR A 59 9.95 -8.57 7.54
C TYR A 59 10.43 -9.01 6.17
N GLU A 60 11.24 -10.07 6.14
CA GLU A 60 11.86 -10.52 4.91
C GLU A 60 11.37 -11.91 4.52
N GLY A 61 10.97 -12.04 3.25
CA GLY A 61 10.48 -13.28 2.70
C GLY A 61 9.00 -13.50 2.94
N ARG A 62 8.41 -14.34 2.10
CA ARG A 62 6.96 -14.56 2.14
C ARG A 62 6.48 -15.11 3.47
N ALA A 63 7.27 -15.99 4.11
CA ALA A 63 6.86 -16.56 5.38
C ALA A 63 6.76 -15.50 6.46
N SER A 64 7.74 -14.59 6.52
CA SER A 64 7.70 -13.50 7.50
C SER A 64 6.57 -12.53 7.19
N ILE A 65 6.35 -12.25 5.93
CA ILE A 65 5.28 -11.34 5.51
C ILE A 65 3.92 -11.94 5.84
N ARG A 66 3.76 -13.25 5.64
CA ARG A 66 2.52 -13.93 6.01
C ARG A 66 2.27 -13.83 7.51
N ALA A 67 3.29 -14.07 8.31
CA ALA A 67 3.16 -14.01 9.77
C ALA A 67 2.82 -12.60 10.24
N TRP A 68 3.46 -11.59 9.63
CA TRP A 68 3.17 -10.19 9.94
C TRP A 68 1.71 -9.85 9.64
N ARG A 69 1.23 -10.25 8.46
CA ARG A 69 -0.15 -9.96 8.07
C ARG A 69 -1.14 -10.71 8.95
N GLN A 70 -0.86 -11.98 9.23
CA GLN A 70 -1.75 -12.79 10.08
C GLN A 70 -1.89 -12.15 11.46
N LYS A 71 -0.78 -11.69 12.03
CA LYS A 71 -0.81 -11.05 13.33
C LYS A 71 -1.67 -9.78 13.30
N SER A 72 -1.55 -9.01 12.23
CA SER A 72 -2.35 -7.82 12.05
C SER A 72 -3.83 -8.15 11.96
N MET A 73 -4.18 -9.20 11.21
CA MET A 73 -5.57 -9.62 11.06
C MET A 73 -6.16 -10.17 12.35
N ASP A 74 -5.33 -10.81 13.17
CA ASP A 74 -5.78 -11.31 14.46
C ASP A 74 -6.06 -10.18 15.44
N ALA A 75 -5.32 -9.09 15.31
CA ALA A 75 -5.45 -7.97 16.23
C ALA A 75 -6.61 -7.05 15.85
N TYR A 76 -6.80 -6.80 14.55
CA TYR A 76 -7.76 -5.79 14.09
C TYR A 76 -8.40 -6.20 12.77
N SER A 77 -9.62 -5.67 12.55
CA SER A 77 -10.25 -5.71 11.23
C SER A 77 -10.12 -4.33 10.63
N TYR A 78 -9.69 -4.24 9.36
CA TYR A 78 -9.61 -2.93 8.72
C TYR A 78 -9.64 -3.05 7.21
N THR A 79 -9.94 -1.94 6.57
CA THR A 79 -9.89 -1.79 5.12
C THR A 79 -8.95 -0.65 4.79
N ALA A 80 -8.46 -0.63 3.56
CA ALA A 80 -7.57 0.43 3.11
C ALA A 80 -8.07 0.96 1.78
N GLU A 81 -8.24 2.27 1.70
CA GLU A 81 -8.74 2.92 0.49
C GLU A 81 -7.62 3.76 -0.11
N PRO A 82 -7.08 3.38 -1.28
CA PRO A 82 -6.07 4.21 -1.94
C PRO A 82 -6.68 5.55 -2.34
N LEU A 83 -6.00 6.62 -2.01
CA LEU A 83 -6.46 7.97 -2.29
C LEU A 83 -5.68 8.61 -3.43
N ARG A 84 -4.37 8.37 -3.50
CA ARG A 84 -3.49 8.95 -4.52
C ARG A 84 -2.35 8.01 -4.81
N VAL A 85 -1.86 8.07 -6.04
CA VAL A 85 -0.67 7.31 -6.42
C VAL A 85 0.28 8.24 -7.15
N THR A 86 1.58 8.08 -6.87
CA THR A 86 2.65 8.82 -7.54
C THR A 86 3.69 7.83 -7.99
N VAL A 87 4.06 7.90 -9.26
CA VAL A 87 5.18 7.12 -9.77
C VAL A 87 6.45 7.84 -9.33
N GLN A 88 7.32 7.12 -8.61
CA GLN A 88 8.55 7.73 -8.10
C GLN A 88 9.63 7.66 -9.16
N ALA A 89 10.18 6.48 -9.37
CA ALA A 89 11.24 6.29 -10.34
C ALA A 89 11.19 4.83 -10.76
N GLY A 90 11.13 4.59 -12.07
CA GLY A 90 11.10 3.23 -12.57
C GLY A 90 9.91 2.45 -12.01
N ASP A 91 10.19 1.44 -11.24
CA ASP A 91 9.16 0.55 -10.70
C ASP A 91 8.71 0.92 -9.29
N SER A 92 9.00 2.13 -8.85
CA SER A 92 8.67 2.55 -7.49
C SER A 92 7.43 3.44 -7.50
N TYR A 93 6.48 3.13 -6.63
CA TYR A 93 5.20 3.84 -6.53
C TYR A 93 4.92 4.22 -5.09
N GLN A 94 4.42 5.41 -4.88
CA GLN A 94 3.97 5.82 -3.56
C GLN A 94 2.46 5.97 -3.58
N VAL A 95 1.80 5.33 -2.63
CA VAL A 95 0.34 5.37 -2.51
C VAL A 95 -0.02 5.95 -1.16
N LEU A 96 -0.89 6.96 -1.17
CA LEU A 96 -1.51 7.46 0.05
C LEU A 96 -2.83 6.73 0.20
N ALA A 97 -3.05 6.09 1.33
CA ALA A 97 -4.29 5.36 1.57
C ALA A 97 -4.87 5.69 2.93
N ARG A 98 -6.18 5.69 3.00
CA ARG A 98 -6.91 5.84 4.27
C ARG A 98 -7.21 4.45 4.79
N VAL A 99 -6.76 4.18 6.01
CA VAL A 99 -6.96 2.89 6.66
C VAL A 99 -7.97 3.08 7.77
N SER A 100 -9.04 2.30 7.73
CA SER A 100 -10.16 2.43 8.68
C SER A 100 -10.47 1.07 9.27
N GLY A 101 -10.67 1.01 10.57
CA GLY A 101 -10.98 -0.26 11.20
C GLY A 101 -11.09 -0.16 12.70
N THR A 102 -10.85 -1.30 13.36
CA THR A 102 -11.08 -1.42 14.81
C THR A 102 -9.86 -1.03 15.64
N PHE A 103 -8.78 -0.60 15.02
CA PHE A 103 -7.57 -0.22 15.75
C PHE A 103 -7.72 1.18 16.36
N PRO A 104 -6.98 1.45 17.45
CA PRO A 104 -7.02 2.78 18.06
C PRO A 104 -6.53 3.84 17.09
N GLY A 105 -7.21 4.97 17.07
CA GLY A 105 -6.81 6.07 16.20
C GLY A 105 -7.40 6.02 14.79
N SER A 106 -8.17 4.99 14.48
CA SER A 106 -8.83 4.88 13.17
C SER A 106 -9.82 6.03 12.94
N PRO A 107 -9.92 6.55 11.70
CA PRO A 107 -9.10 6.20 10.55
C PRO A 107 -7.79 6.98 10.53
N ILE A 108 -6.80 6.46 9.82
CA ILE A 108 -5.53 7.16 9.64
C ILE A 108 -5.14 7.08 8.17
N GLU A 109 -4.28 8.01 7.76
CA GLU A 109 -3.72 7.97 6.42
C GLU A 109 -2.28 7.49 6.51
N LEU A 110 -1.94 6.53 5.66
CA LEU A 110 -0.61 5.95 5.62
C LEU A 110 -0.04 6.11 4.23
N ARG A 111 1.27 6.21 4.16
CA ARG A 111 2.01 6.26 2.91
C ARG A 111 2.66 4.92 2.69
N TYR A 112 2.41 4.35 1.52
CA TYR A 112 2.93 3.06 1.11
C TYR A 112 3.89 3.31 -0.03
N ARG A 113 5.12 2.85 0.09
CA ARG A 113 6.06 2.89 -1.02
C ARG A 113 6.27 1.46 -1.49
N PHE A 114 5.85 1.21 -2.71
CA PHE A 114 5.99 -0.11 -3.34
C PHE A 114 7.11 -0.06 -4.36
N THR A 115 7.99 -1.05 -4.32
CA THR A 115 8.97 -1.25 -5.39
C THR A 115 8.63 -2.57 -6.03
N LEU A 116 8.37 -2.56 -7.33
CA LEU A 116 7.95 -3.77 -8.04
C LEU A 116 9.15 -4.45 -8.66
N ARG A 117 9.05 -5.77 -8.76
CA ARG A 117 10.08 -6.60 -9.40
C ARG A 117 9.38 -7.74 -10.11
N ASP A 118 9.55 -7.79 -11.44
CA ASP A 118 8.96 -8.84 -12.28
C ASP A 118 7.45 -8.95 -12.07
N GLY A 119 6.78 -7.81 -11.91
CA GLY A 119 5.33 -7.79 -11.77
C GLY A 119 4.81 -8.10 -10.37
N LEU A 120 5.69 -8.28 -9.40
CA LEU A 120 5.33 -8.54 -8.01
C LEU A 120 5.93 -7.46 -7.13
N ILE A 121 5.50 -7.42 -5.88
CA ILE A 121 6.04 -6.47 -4.91
C ILE A 121 7.36 -7.01 -4.40
N GLY A 122 8.45 -6.28 -4.66
CA GLY A 122 9.77 -6.65 -4.16
C GLY A 122 10.08 -6.00 -2.83
N ALA A 123 9.51 -4.82 -2.57
CA ALA A 123 9.70 -4.13 -1.30
C ALA A 123 8.49 -3.25 -1.04
N LEU A 124 8.14 -3.13 0.24
CA LEU A 124 7.06 -2.27 0.69
C LEU A 124 7.50 -1.58 1.96
N ASP A 125 7.31 -0.26 2.01
CA ASP A 125 7.61 0.57 3.18
C ASP A 125 6.34 1.31 3.54
N ILE A 126 5.87 1.15 4.77
CA ILE A 126 4.62 1.76 5.24
C ILE A 126 4.94 2.76 6.34
N ARG A 127 4.45 3.98 6.18
CA ARG A 127 4.69 5.07 7.14
C ARG A 127 3.45 5.93 7.32
N PRO A 128 3.31 6.53 8.50
CA PRO A 128 2.22 7.50 8.73
C PRO A 128 2.38 8.73 7.85
#